data_d0b6c0dc41517732cbfa5497dac01bfe
#
_entry.id   d0b6c0dc41517732cbfa5497dac01bfe
#
_cell.length_a   1.000
_cell.length_b   1.000
_cell.length_c   1.000
_cell.angle_alpha   90.00
_cell.angle_beta   90.00
_cell.angle_gamma   90.00
#
_symmetry.space_group_name_H-M   'P 1'
#
loop_
_entity.id
_entity.type
_entity.pdbx_description
1 polymer ?
#
loop_
_entity_poly.entity_id
_entity_poly.type
_entity_poly.pdbx_seq_one_letter_code
_entity_poly.pdbx_strand_id
1 'polypeptide(L)'
;MKLNCTVRQASSNVDAKHYDTERLRQEYLVENLMVADEINMVYSMFDRIIAGGAVPVKEELVLGAPDILRAEYFTERREVGIINVGGTGIVKVGGDEYTIPFKEALYVGRGKRDISFRSLDPANPAKFYFNSATAHRETGVKQVSKKDAVVMHLGSLEESNERTINRLLVKEVVPCCQLQMGMTELAPGSTWNTMPAHTHDRR
;
A
#
# COMPACT_ATOMS: atom_id res chain seq x y z
N MET A 1 18.95 -9.78 -2.83
CA MET A 1 17.69 -9.00 -2.83
C MET A 1 16.83 -9.43 -4.02
N LYS A 2 15.57 -9.75 -3.79
CA LYS A 2 14.64 -10.16 -4.86
C LYS A 2 13.48 -9.16 -4.96
N LEU A 3 13.38 -8.46 -6.08
CA LEU A 3 12.28 -7.59 -6.44
C LEU A 3 11.47 -8.25 -7.55
N ASN A 4 10.21 -8.56 -7.27
CA ASN A 4 9.29 -9.21 -8.18
C ASN A 4 8.17 -8.25 -8.55
N CYS A 5 7.91 -8.09 -9.84
CA CYS A 5 6.82 -7.26 -10.33
C CYS A 5 5.99 -8.05 -11.35
N THR A 6 4.74 -8.34 -11.00
CA THR A 6 3.78 -8.93 -11.91
C THR A 6 2.97 -7.82 -12.58
N VAL A 7 2.82 -7.88 -13.90
CA VAL A 7 1.99 -6.94 -14.66
C VAL A 7 0.64 -7.57 -14.94
N ARG A 8 -0.44 -6.87 -14.59
CA ARG A 8 -1.82 -7.30 -14.89
C ARG A 8 -2.47 -6.31 -15.85
N GLN A 9 -2.98 -6.84 -16.95
CA GLN A 9 -3.74 -6.07 -17.91
C GLN A 9 -5.11 -5.67 -17.33
N ALA A 10 -5.69 -4.61 -17.86
CA ALA A 10 -7.06 -4.25 -17.50
C ALA A 10 -8.05 -5.20 -18.18
N SER A 11 -8.90 -5.82 -17.40
CA SER A 11 -9.97 -6.69 -17.92
C SER A 11 -11.21 -5.86 -18.24
N SER A 12 -11.91 -6.24 -19.31
CA SER A 12 -13.23 -5.66 -19.62
C SER A 12 -14.25 -6.09 -18.57
N ASN A 13 -15.09 -5.16 -18.12
CA ASN A 13 -16.20 -5.47 -17.21
C ASN A 13 -17.26 -6.39 -17.85
N VAL A 14 -17.33 -6.44 -19.17
CA VAL A 14 -18.20 -7.33 -19.92
C VAL A 14 -17.65 -8.76 -19.86
N ASP A 15 -16.35 -8.91 -20.13
CA ASP A 15 -15.70 -10.21 -20.14
C ASP A 15 -15.59 -10.82 -18.72
N ALA A 16 -15.34 -9.99 -17.71
CA ALA A 16 -15.23 -10.42 -16.32
C ALA A 16 -16.49 -11.12 -15.79
N LYS A 17 -17.67 -10.84 -16.35
CA LYS A 17 -18.92 -11.53 -16.00
C LYS A 17 -18.91 -13.02 -16.35
N HIS A 18 -18.03 -13.44 -17.23
CA HIS A 18 -17.90 -14.82 -17.72
C HIS A 18 -16.67 -15.54 -17.13
N TYR A 19 -15.93 -14.89 -16.23
CA TYR A 19 -14.77 -15.50 -15.58
C TYR A 19 -15.23 -16.50 -14.52
N ASP A 20 -14.58 -17.67 -14.53
CA ASP A 20 -14.67 -18.61 -13.42
C ASP A 20 -13.82 -18.15 -12.23
N THR A 21 -13.88 -18.92 -11.14
CA THR A 21 -13.15 -18.59 -9.91
C THR A 21 -11.64 -18.52 -10.14
N GLU A 22 -11.08 -19.41 -10.94
CA GLU A 22 -9.65 -19.44 -11.23
C GLU A 22 -9.21 -18.16 -11.98
N ARG A 23 -9.95 -17.79 -13.01
CA ARG A 23 -9.69 -16.58 -13.78
C ARG A 23 -9.86 -15.31 -12.94
N LEU A 24 -10.89 -15.23 -12.08
CA LEU A 24 -11.08 -14.11 -11.17
C LEU A 24 -9.92 -13.96 -10.20
N ARG A 25 -9.39 -15.08 -9.67
CA ARG A 25 -8.20 -15.04 -8.81
C ARG A 25 -6.97 -14.54 -9.56
N GLN A 26 -6.73 -15.04 -10.77
CA GLN A 26 -5.60 -14.60 -11.59
C GLN A 26 -5.64 -13.11 -11.92
N GLU A 27 -6.82 -12.58 -12.21
CA GLU A 27 -6.97 -11.17 -12.63
C GLU A 27 -7.04 -10.19 -11.46
N TYR A 28 -7.69 -10.54 -10.36
CA TYR A 28 -8.04 -9.58 -9.32
C TYR A 28 -7.42 -9.86 -7.95
N LEU A 29 -7.03 -11.09 -7.63
CA LEU A 29 -6.45 -11.41 -6.34
C LEU A 29 -4.93 -11.21 -6.36
N VAL A 30 -4.42 -10.40 -5.45
CA VAL A 30 -2.99 -10.23 -5.23
C VAL A 30 -2.56 -11.10 -4.06
N GLU A 31 -1.79 -12.14 -4.36
CA GLU A 31 -1.28 -13.11 -3.38
C GLU A 31 0.21 -12.88 -3.12
N ASN A 32 0.70 -13.41 -2.01
CA ASN A 32 2.14 -13.49 -1.68
C ASN A 32 2.87 -12.15 -1.67
N LEU A 33 2.23 -11.07 -1.22
CA LEU A 33 2.90 -9.78 -1.06
C LEU A 33 3.92 -9.80 0.08
N MET A 34 3.62 -10.49 1.19
CA MET A 34 4.41 -10.46 2.42
C MET A 34 5.33 -11.69 2.53
N VAL A 35 6.36 -11.73 1.67
CA VAL A 35 7.38 -12.79 1.67
C VAL A 35 8.68 -12.26 2.27
N ALA A 36 9.28 -13.03 3.18
CA ALA A 36 10.52 -12.64 3.86
C ALA A 36 11.67 -12.39 2.87
N ASP A 37 12.39 -11.30 3.07
CA ASP A 37 13.54 -10.85 2.28
C ASP A 37 13.23 -10.60 0.79
N GLU A 38 11.96 -10.32 0.48
CA GLU A 38 11.53 -9.98 -0.88
C GLU A 38 10.71 -8.68 -0.90
N ILE A 39 10.75 -8.00 -2.05
CA ILE A 39 9.76 -7.00 -2.43
C ILE A 39 8.91 -7.62 -3.54
N ASN A 40 7.63 -7.79 -3.27
CA ASN A 40 6.66 -8.31 -4.22
C ASN A 40 5.64 -7.24 -4.56
N MET A 41 5.36 -7.04 -5.85
CA MET A 41 4.37 -6.06 -6.28
C MET A 41 3.61 -6.49 -7.52
N VAL A 42 2.42 -5.96 -7.65
CA VAL A 42 1.59 -6.07 -8.85
C VAL A 42 1.39 -4.67 -9.44
N TYR A 43 1.80 -4.50 -10.69
CA TYR A 43 1.47 -3.33 -11.50
C TYR A 43 0.17 -3.62 -12.25
N SER A 44 -0.88 -2.94 -11.87
CA SER A 44 -2.18 -3.03 -12.54
C SER A 44 -2.32 -1.97 -13.62
N MET A 45 -2.78 -2.37 -14.81
CA MET A 45 -3.14 -1.43 -15.88
C MET A 45 -4.45 -0.68 -15.60
N PHE A 46 -5.21 -1.08 -14.57
CA PHE A 46 -6.26 -0.22 -14.00
C PHE A 46 -5.60 0.95 -13.29
N ASP A 47 -5.77 2.15 -13.82
CA ASP A 47 -5.20 3.41 -13.33
C ASP A 47 -3.69 3.40 -13.09
N ARG A 48 -2.99 2.39 -13.59
CA ARG A 48 -1.54 2.21 -13.40
C ARG A 48 -1.11 2.21 -11.93
N ILE A 49 -1.96 1.68 -11.07
CA ILE A 49 -1.66 1.52 -9.64
C ILE A 49 -0.71 0.35 -9.41
N ILE A 50 0.15 0.49 -8.42
CA ILE A 50 0.96 -0.62 -7.90
C ILE A 50 0.48 -0.93 -6.49
N ALA A 51 0.27 -2.22 -6.20
CA ALA A 51 0.12 -2.73 -4.84
C ALA A 51 1.32 -3.63 -4.54
N GLY A 52 1.96 -3.46 -3.40
CA GLY A 52 3.15 -4.22 -3.07
C GLY A 52 3.36 -4.43 -1.58
N GLY A 53 4.32 -5.31 -1.28
CA GLY A 53 4.78 -5.60 0.07
C GLY A 53 6.29 -5.76 0.14
N ALA A 54 6.86 -5.43 1.29
CA ALA A 54 8.26 -5.62 1.60
C ALA A 54 8.41 -6.13 3.03
N VAL A 55 9.12 -7.24 3.22
CA VAL A 55 9.36 -7.85 4.53
C VAL A 55 10.86 -8.06 4.72
N PRO A 56 11.60 -7.04 5.16
CA PRO A 56 13.04 -7.15 5.42
C PRO A 56 13.29 -7.91 6.72
N VAL A 57 13.88 -9.10 6.64
CA VAL A 57 14.22 -9.93 7.81
C VAL A 57 15.73 -9.96 8.05
N LYS A 58 16.48 -10.36 7.03
CA LYS A 58 17.94 -10.55 7.12
C LYS A 58 18.73 -9.36 6.58
N GLU A 59 18.18 -8.68 5.59
CA GLU A 59 18.85 -7.61 4.87
C GLU A 59 17.92 -6.43 4.59
N GLU A 60 18.52 -5.28 4.31
CA GLU A 60 17.80 -4.11 3.82
C GLU A 60 17.31 -4.35 2.38
N LEU A 61 16.05 -4.02 2.10
CA LEU A 61 15.42 -4.18 0.81
C LEU A 61 15.30 -2.83 0.10
N VAL A 62 15.87 -2.70 -1.09
CA VAL A 62 15.82 -1.46 -1.88
C VAL A 62 14.65 -1.50 -2.86
N LEU A 63 13.83 -0.44 -2.86
CA LEU A 63 12.71 -0.29 -3.80
C LEU A 63 13.21 0.23 -5.15
N GLY A 64 13.61 -0.71 -6.01
CA GLY A 64 14.00 -0.41 -7.38
C GLY A 64 12.82 -0.14 -8.31
N ALA A 65 13.07 0.48 -9.44
CA ALA A 65 12.08 0.64 -10.51
C ALA A 65 12.03 -0.62 -11.38
N PRO A 66 10.90 -1.35 -11.44
CA PRO A 66 10.74 -2.44 -12.41
C PRO A 66 10.79 -1.91 -13.84
N ASP A 67 11.28 -2.72 -14.78
CA ASP A 67 11.45 -2.33 -16.20
C ASP A 67 10.18 -1.78 -16.86
N ILE A 68 9.02 -2.27 -16.44
CA ILE A 68 7.72 -1.78 -16.94
C ILE A 68 7.50 -0.29 -16.68
N LEU A 69 8.12 0.27 -15.65
CA LEU A 69 7.99 1.71 -15.35
C LEU A 69 8.79 2.59 -16.31
N ARG A 70 9.80 2.03 -17.00
CA ARG A 70 10.71 2.80 -17.87
C ARG A 70 11.24 4.05 -17.15
N ALA A 71 11.68 3.91 -15.91
CA ALA A 71 12.11 4.95 -15.00
C ALA A 71 13.47 4.58 -14.39
N GLU A 72 14.29 5.57 -14.05
CA GLU A 72 15.57 5.36 -13.40
C GLU A 72 15.41 4.92 -11.94
N TYR A 73 14.37 5.44 -11.27
CA TYR A 73 14.03 5.11 -9.89
C TYR A 73 12.51 5.07 -9.70
N PHE A 74 12.07 4.41 -8.64
CA PHE A 74 10.66 4.05 -8.46
C PHE A 74 9.70 5.25 -8.50
N THR A 75 10.04 6.35 -7.82
CA THR A 75 9.18 7.53 -7.67
C THR A 75 9.46 8.63 -8.70
N GLU A 76 10.17 8.36 -9.80
CA GLU A 76 10.46 9.37 -10.85
C GLU A 76 9.19 10.04 -11.38
N ARG A 77 8.12 9.26 -11.56
CA ARG A 77 6.81 9.74 -12.06
C ARG A 77 5.65 9.29 -11.19
N ARG A 78 5.93 8.83 -9.97
CA ARG A 78 4.96 8.21 -9.06
C ARG A 78 5.14 8.74 -7.64
N GLU A 79 4.07 8.67 -6.88
CA GLU A 79 4.08 8.76 -5.43
C GLU A 79 3.88 7.39 -4.81
N VAL A 80 4.30 7.17 -3.59
CA VAL A 80 4.09 5.92 -2.86
C VAL A 80 3.64 6.20 -1.42
N GLY A 81 2.62 5.48 -0.99
CA GLY A 81 2.17 5.41 0.39
C GLY A 81 2.54 4.05 0.97
N ILE A 82 3.08 4.04 2.17
CA ILE A 82 3.58 2.87 2.87
C ILE A 82 2.88 2.79 4.22
N ILE A 83 2.31 1.64 4.57
CA ILE A 83 1.75 1.36 5.90
C ILE A 83 2.47 0.15 6.48
N ASN A 84 2.98 0.27 7.70
CA ASN A 84 3.59 -0.86 8.39
C ASN A 84 2.53 -1.69 9.12
N VAL A 85 2.42 -2.96 8.76
CA VAL A 85 1.48 -3.92 9.37
C VAL A 85 2.22 -5.07 10.10
N GLY A 86 3.49 -4.87 10.43
CA GLY A 86 4.35 -5.80 11.18
C GLY A 86 5.03 -5.15 12.39
N GLY A 87 6.14 -5.71 12.83
CA GLY A 87 7.01 -5.10 13.84
C GLY A 87 7.55 -3.74 13.40
N THR A 88 8.15 -2.99 14.30
CA THR A 88 8.72 -1.67 13.97
C THR A 88 9.84 -1.81 12.94
N GLY A 89 9.81 -0.94 11.93
CA GLY A 89 10.86 -0.89 10.92
C GLY A 89 11.25 0.52 10.55
N ILE A 90 12.21 0.63 9.66
CA ILE A 90 12.72 1.88 9.13
C ILE A 90 12.49 1.90 7.62
N VAL A 91 11.98 3.02 7.15
CA VAL A 91 11.99 3.37 5.73
C VAL A 91 12.99 4.49 5.54
N LYS A 92 13.98 4.26 4.70
CA LYS A 92 14.94 5.29 4.30
C LYS A 92 14.50 5.92 2.98
N VAL A 93 14.63 7.22 2.87
CA VAL A 93 14.33 7.98 1.65
C VAL A 93 15.46 8.97 1.42
N GLY A 94 16.30 8.72 0.43
CA GLY A 94 17.54 9.45 0.25
C GLY A 94 18.48 9.28 1.46
N GLY A 95 18.83 10.38 2.13
CA GLY A 95 19.65 10.37 3.34
C GLY A 95 18.87 10.25 4.66
N ASP A 96 17.55 10.39 4.64
CA ASP A 96 16.71 10.49 5.83
C ASP A 96 16.13 9.12 6.20
N GLU A 97 16.09 8.80 7.50
CA GLU A 97 15.48 7.59 8.06
C GLU A 97 14.20 7.92 8.81
N TYR A 98 13.15 7.13 8.54
CA TYR A 98 11.84 7.23 9.18
C TYR A 98 11.55 5.94 9.92
N THR A 99 11.48 6.00 11.24
CA THR A 99 11.04 4.85 12.07
C THR A 99 9.53 4.75 12.01
N ILE A 100 9.02 3.65 11.47
CA ILE A 100 7.59 3.42 11.27
C ILE A 100 7.11 2.28 12.18
N PRO A 101 6.44 2.60 13.30
CA PRO A 101 5.81 1.62 14.16
C PRO A 101 4.65 0.89 13.48
N PHE A 102 4.13 -0.13 14.15
CA PHE A 102 2.93 -0.85 13.72
C PHE A 102 1.73 0.09 13.52
N LYS A 103 1.08 -0.03 12.36
CA LYS A 103 -0.09 0.76 11.95
C LYS A 103 0.19 2.25 11.72
N GLU A 104 1.43 2.64 11.55
CA GLU A 104 1.80 3.98 11.08
C GLU A 104 2.15 3.97 9.58
N ALA A 105 2.16 5.13 8.99
CA ALA A 105 2.35 5.31 7.56
C ALA A 105 3.47 6.29 7.22
N LEU A 106 4.04 6.12 6.02
CA LEU A 106 4.92 7.09 5.38
C LEU A 106 4.39 7.40 3.98
N TYR A 107 4.24 8.66 3.69
CA TYR A 107 4.00 9.16 2.34
C TYR A 107 5.32 9.64 1.74
N VAL A 108 5.61 9.21 0.52
CA VAL A 108 6.78 9.62 -0.26
C VAL A 108 6.31 10.17 -1.60
N GLY A 109 6.52 11.46 -1.81
CA GLY A 109 6.12 12.14 -3.03
C GLY A 109 6.99 11.80 -4.23
N ARG A 110 6.54 12.20 -5.41
CA ARG A 110 7.29 12.10 -6.66
C ARG A 110 8.67 12.76 -6.54
N GLY A 111 9.67 12.19 -7.23
CA GLY A 111 11.02 12.73 -7.34
C GLY A 111 11.97 12.32 -6.22
N LYS A 112 11.53 11.55 -5.24
CA LYS A 112 12.35 11.07 -4.13
C LYS A 112 13.10 9.79 -4.51
N ARG A 113 14.40 9.75 -4.30
CA ARG A 113 15.28 8.61 -4.67
C ARG A 113 15.61 7.74 -3.46
N ASP A 114 16.23 6.60 -3.71
CA ASP A 114 16.89 5.74 -2.73
C ASP A 114 15.96 5.33 -1.58
N ILE A 115 14.84 4.72 -1.93
CA ILE A 115 13.89 4.20 -0.95
C ILE A 115 14.30 2.79 -0.56
N SER A 116 14.43 2.52 0.74
CA SER A 116 14.73 1.18 1.25
C SER A 116 13.98 0.89 2.55
N PHE A 117 13.92 -0.41 2.88
CA PHE A 117 13.17 -0.94 4.02
C PHE A 117 14.08 -1.79 4.89
N ARG A 118 13.98 -1.62 6.21
CA ARG A 118 14.72 -2.40 7.19
C ARG A 118 13.85 -2.67 8.42
N SER A 119 13.90 -3.88 8.97
CA SER A 119 13.31 -4.18 10.29
C SER A 119 14.26 -3.75 11.41
N LEU A 120 13.72 -3.30 12.54
CA LEU A 120 14.50 -3.09 13.75
C LEU A 120 14.80 -4.41 14.45
N ASP A 121 13.87 -5.35 14.43
CA ASP A 121 13.99 -6.65 15.06
C ASP A 121 13.69 -7.76 14.03
N PRO A 122 14.67 -8.57 13.63
CA PRO A 122 14.46 -9.70 12.73
C PRO A 122 13.53 -10.79 13.28
N ALA A 123 13.40 -10.91 14.61
CA ALA A 123 12.49 -11.87 15.23
C ALA A 123 11.02 -11.41 15.18
N ASN A 124 10.80 -10.09 15.06
CA ASN A 124 9.50 -9.49 14.83
C ASN A 124 9.58 -8.50 13.66
N PRO A 125 9.70 -9.00 12.42
CA PRO A 125 10.01 -8.17 11.27
C PRO A 125 8.89 -7.19 10.93
N ALA A 126 9.29 -6.04 10.41
CA ALA A 126 8.37 -5.10 9.78
C ALA A 126 7.74 -5.73 8.53
N LYS A 127 6.49 -5.38 8.26
CA LYS A 127 5.75 -5.76 7.06
C LYS A 127 5.19 -4.50 6.43
N PHE A 128 5.86 -4.00 5.43
CA PHE A 128 5.46 -2.79 4.75
C PHE A 128 4.52 -3.13 3.59
N TYR A 129 3.25 -2.75 3.73
CA TYR A 129 2.32 -2.71 2.61
C TYR A 129 2.43 -1.35 1.93
N PHE A 130 2.48 -1.31 0.60
CA PHE A 130 2.53 -0.05 -0.11
C PHE A 130 1.64 -0.03 -1.35
N ASN A 131 1.08 1.15 -1.61
CA ASN A 131 0.45 1.47 -2.89
C ASN A 131 1.19 2.63 -3.54
N SER A 132 1.22 2.61 -4.87
CA SER A 132 1.81 3.71 -5.64
C SER A 132 0.91 4.07 -6.81
N ALA A 133 0.74 5.36 -7.00
CA ALA A 133 -0.01 5.96 -8.12
C ALA A 133 0.90 6.89 -8.93
N THR A 134 0.52 7.16 -10.18
CA THR A 134 1.20 8.19 -10.98
C THR A 134 1.02 9.56 -10.35
N ALA A 135 2.03 10.42 -10.42
CA ALA A 135 2.00 11.76 -9.84
C ALA A 135 2.45 12.82 -10.85
N HIS A 136 1.68 13.88 -10.99
CA HIS A 136 1.94 14.98 -11.93
C HIS A 136 2.68 16.17 -11.30
N ARG A 137 2.86 16.15 -9.96
CA ARG A 137 3.60 17.17 -9.21
C ARG A 137 4.52 16.54 -8.18
N GLU A 138 5.57 17.25 -7.83
CA GLU A 138 6.45 16.87 -6.72
C GLU A 138 5.83 17.31 -5.39
N THR A 139 6.02 16.48 -4.38
CA THR A 139 5.60 16.71 -3.00
C THR A 139 6.70 16.23 -2.06
N GLY A 140 6.56 16.51 -0.77
CA GLY A 140 7.52 16.10 0.25
C GLY A 140 7.39 14.64 0.67
N VAL A 141 8.10 14.31 1.75
CA VAL A 141 7.94 13.07 2.52
C VAL A 141 7.24 13.43 3.83
N LYS A 142 6.30 12.62 4.27
CA LYS A 142 5.60 12.83 5.54
C LYS A 142 5.27 11.51 6.23
N GLN A 143 5.77 11.34 7.45
CA GLN A 143 5.32 10.28 8.34
C GLN A 143 3.99 10.67 8.97
N VAL A 144 3.09 9.70 9.10
CA VAL A 144 1.75 9.86 9.63
C VAL A 144 1.50 8.79 10.68
N SER A 145 1.25 9.21 11.90
CA SER A 145 0.81 8.35 12.99
C SER A 145 -0.71 8.18 13.01
N LYS A 146 -1.21 7.23 13.78
CA LYS A 146 -2.66 7.11 14.00
C LYS A 146 -3.30 8.38 14.62
N LYS A 147 -2.52 9.17 15.36
CA LYS A 147 -2.99 10.42 15.96
C LYS A 147 -3.24 11.53 14.93
N ASP A 148 -2.53 11.45 13.80
CA ASP A 148 -2.65 12.41 12.71
C ASP A 148 -3.78 12.04 11.74
N ALA A 149 -4.30 10.81 11.83
CA ALA A 149 -5.32 10.29 10.93
C ALA A 149 -6.67 10.98 11.12
N VAL A 150 -7.43 11.09 10.04
CA VAL A 150 -8.86 11.39 10.14
C VAL A 150 -9.58 10.09 10.49
N VAL A 151 -10.11 10.02 11.72
CA VAL A 151 -10.70 8.80 12.28
C VAL A 151 -12.22 8.83 12.21
N MET A 152 -12.81 7.72 11.78
CA MET A 152 -14.26 7.53 11.75
C MET A 152 -14.61 6.20 12.44
N HIS A 153 -15.61 6.25 13.35
CA HIS A 153 -16.17 5.07 13.99
C HIS A 153 -17.53 4.78 13.37
N LEU A 154 -17.75 3.59 12.86
CA LEU A 154 -18.95 3.21 12.11
C LEU A 154 -19.42 1.81 12.51
N GLY A 155 -20.71 1.57 12.30
CA GLY A 155 -21.35 0.28 12.57
C GLY A 155 -21.62 0.02 14.04
N SER A 156 -22.02 -1.20 14.35
CA SER A 156 -22.30 -1.66 15.71
C SER A 156 -21.95 -3.15 15.88
N LEU A 157 -21.81 -3.59 17.13
CA LEU A 157 -21.60 -5.03 17.42
C LEU A 157 -22.85 -5.86 17.11
N GLU A 158 -24.06 -5.30 17.28
CA GLU A 158 -25.32 -5.94 16.96
C GLU A 158 -25.40 -6.31 15.49
N GLU A 159 -24.84 -5.46 14.62
CA GLU A 159 -24.76 -5.71 13.19
C GLU A 159 -23.47 -6.41 12.76
N SER A 160 -22.61 -6.80 13.69
CA SER A 160 -21.30 -7.45 13.43
C SER A 160 -20.39 -6.65 12.49
N ASN A 161 -20.46 -5.32 12.51
CA ASN A 161 -19.73 -4.42 11.61
C ASN A 161 -19.12 -3.20 12.28
N GLU A 162 -19.00 -3.20 13.59
CA GLU A 162 -18.33 -2.12 14.30
C GLU A 162 -16.88 -2.00 13.86
N ARG A 163 -16.46 -0.82 13.44
CA ARG A 163 -15.14 -0.59 12.87
C ARG A 163 -14.63 0.82 13.04
N THR A 164 -13.33 0.94 13.02
CA THR A 164 -12.62 2.22 12.97
C THR A 164 -11.92 2.37 11.63
N ILE A 165 -12.23 3.42 10.90
CA ILE A 165 -11.55 3.79 9.66
C ILE A 165 -10.51 4.85 9.99
N ASN A 166 -9.23 4.53 9.81
CA ASN A 166 -8.11 5.46 9.95
C ASN A 166 -7.70 5.94 8.55
N ARG A 167 -8.08 7.13 8.17
CA ARG A 167 -7.70 7.76 6.91
C ARG A 167 -6.32 8.41 7.11
N LEU A 168 -5.26 7.69 6.76
CA LEU A 168 -3.87 8.07 7.04
C LEU A 168 -3.31 9.01 5.96
N LEU A 169 -3.32 8.54 4.71
CA LEU A 169 -2.77 9.28 3.58
C LEU A 169 -3.92 9.80 2.73
N VAL A 170 -4.48 10.91 3.16
CA VAL A 170 -5.57 11.63 2.48
C VAL A 170 -5.21 13.10 2.40
N LYS A 171 -5.86 13.84 1.51
CA LYS A 171 -5.53 15.24 1.21
C LYS A 171 -5.53 16.15 2.45
N GLU A 172 -6.37 15.85 3.42
CA GLU A 172 -6.48 16.59 4.68
C GLU A 172 -5.28 16.37 5.61
N VAL A 173 -4.56 15.24 5.44
CA VAL A 173 -3.42 14.86 6.28
C VAL A 173 -2.09 15.08 5.57
N VAL A 174 -1.99 14.70 4.29
CA VAL A 174 -0.77 14.84 3.49
C VAL A 174 -1.07 15.47 2.13
N PRO A 175 -0.13 16.24 1.56
CA PRO A 175 -0.32 16.86 0.24
C PRO A 175 -0.14 15.85 -0.90
N CYS A 176 -0.82 14.68 -0.82
CA CYS A 176 -0.76 13.67 -1.87
C CYS A 176 -1.28 14.20 -3.22
N CYS A 177 -0.84 13.58 -4.31
CA CYS A 177 -1.23 13.96 -5.66
C CYS A 177 -2.53 13.27 -6.09
N GLN A 178 -2.53 11.94 -6.10
CA GLN A 178 -3.68 11.11 -6.49
C GLN A 178 -3.93 9.97 -5.49
N LEU A 179 -2.89 9.57 -4.75
CA LEU A 179 -2.95 8.43 -3.85
C LEU A 179 -3.78 8.76 -2.61
N GLN A 180 -4.66 7.83 -2.24
CA GLN A 180 -5.33 7.84 -0.94
C GLN A 180 -5.17 6.45 -0.32
N MET A 181 -4.80 6.42 0.96
CA MET A 181 -4.67 5.17 1.72
C MET A 181 -5.16 5.36 3.15
N GLY A 182 -5.74 4.30 3.67
CA GLY A 182 -6.16 4.22 5.05
C GLY A 182 -6.22 2.76 5.49
N MET A 183 -6.66 2.59 6.70
CA MET A 183 -6.79 1.27 7.31
C MET A 183 -8.11 1.18 8.05
N THR A 184 -8.88 0.13 7.78
CA THR A 184 -10.08 -0.20 8.54
C THR A 184 -9.74 -1.30 9.54
N GLU A 185 -10.03 -1.02 10.80
CA GLU A 185 -9.87 -1.97 11.90
C GLU A 185 -11.27 -2.40 12.37
N LEU A 186 -11.57 -3.69 12.23
CA LEU A 186 -12.80 -4.28 12.76
C LEU A 186 -12.67 -4.49 14.26
N ALA A 187 -13.71 -4.15 15.02
CA ALA A 187 -13.77 -4.47 16.43
C ALA A 187 -13.91 -5.99 16.66
N PRO A 188 -13.44 -6.53 17.79
CA PRO A 188 -13.67 -7.94 18.13
C PRO A 188 -15.16 -8.30 18.04
N GLY A 189 -15.47 -9.39 17.33
CA GLY A 189 -16.86 -9.82 17.05
C GLY A 189 -17.44 -9.26 15.76
N SER A 190 -16.78 -8.29 15.11
CA SER A 190 -17.19 -7.79 13.80
C SER A 190 -16.52 -8.58 12.68
N THR A 191 -17.28 -8.91 11.64
CA THR A 191 -16.83 -9.83 10.59
C THR A 191 -16.87 -9.23 9.18
N TRP A 192 -17.47 -8.05 8.99
CA TRP A 192 -17.56 -7.43 7.67
C TRP A 192 -17.54 -5.91 7.74
N ASN A 193 -17.25 -5.28 6.61
CA ASN A 193 -17.07 -3.83 6.51
C ASN A 193 -17.71 -3.22 5.25
N THR A 194 -17.94 -3.98 4.21
CA THR A 194 -18.45 -3.49 2.91
C THR A 194 -19.85 -4.00 2.62
N MET A 195 -20.85 -3.40 3.30
CA MET A 195 -22.26 -3.75 3.05
C MET A 195 -23.13 -2.48 3.07
N PRO A 196 -24.17 -2.42 2.24
CA PRO A 196 -24.40 -3.33 1.12
C PRO A 196 -23.29 -3.26 0.08
N ALA A 197 -23.12 -4.34 -0.70
CA ALA A 197 -22.14 -4.37 -1.79
C ALA A 197 -22.46 -3.26 -2.80
N HIS A 198 -21.45 -2.50 -3.19
CA HIS A 198 -21.59 -1.35 -4.10
C HIS A 198 -20.33 -1.15 -4.94
N THR A 199 -20.46 -0.35 -5.97
CA THR A 199 -19.35 0.10 -6.81
C THR A 199 -19.05 1.58 -6.56
N HIS A 200 -17.84 1.98 -6.92
CA HIS A 200 -17.44 3.37 -6.94
C HIS A 200 -17.15 3.83 -8.36
N ASP A 201 -17.60 5.03 -8.70
CA ASP A 201 -17.19 5.68 -9.93
C ASP A 201 -15.73 6.12 -9.82
N ARG A 202 -15.00 5.95 -10.90
CA ARG A 202 -13.62 6.44 -11.00
C ARG A 202 -13.63 7.89 -11.46
N ARG A 203 -12.74 8.65 -10.89
CA ARG A 203 -12.53 10.06 -11.25
C ARG A 203 -11.06 10.38 -11.45
#